data_ff5572b3d429c82d67d0e43b8cbda76c
#
_entry.id   ff5572b3d429c82d67d0e43b8cbda76c
#
_cell.length_a   1.000
_cell.length_b   1.000
_cell.length_c   1.000
_cell.angle_alpha   90.00
_cell.angle_beta   90.00
_cell.angle_gamma   90.00
#
_symmetry.space_group_name_H-M   'P 1'
#
loop_
_entity.id
_entity.type
_entity.pdbx_description
1 polymer ?
#
loop_
_entity_poly.entity_id
_entity_poly.type
_entity_poly.pdbx_seq_one_letter_code
_entity_poly.pdbx_strand_id
1 'polypeptide(L)'
;MVSTFQRAYPPAIPEAGPAYWFPFRGNELIVQKHEEKIGLIHTDEAGIAALQPYDILYIGTINGVPCMACEVSVEQPVPQGWRALSLRALYGQLDDSAYSAAGYASQILHWQRNSRFCPACGAPNGSLGISWERRCTLCSYIGYPSVIPAVLILVYNGDQILLAHQPGWGKRYSILAGFVEPGETLEECVRREVAEEVGIEITDVTYMGSQSWPFPTQLMVGFQARYLSGELHPDQQELDDAAWFRVDALPELPPPLSLSRQLINRWANSVRTGQKS
;
A
#
# COMPACT_ATOMS: atom_id res chain seq x y z
N MET A 1 15.51 5.41 8.28
CA MET A 1 15.70 4.43 9.39
C MET A 1 14.93 3.17 9.02
N VAL A 2 15.44 2.00 9.38
CA VAL A 2 14.68 0.75 9.19
C VAL A 2 13.51 0.77 10.17
N SER A 3 12.30 0.47 9.70
CA SER A 3 11.11 0.35 10.55
C SER A 3 11.38 -0.60 11.70
N THR A 4 11.08 -0.17 12.92
CA THR A 4 11.18 -0.99 14.14
C THR A 4 9.91 -1.82 14.39
N PHE A 5 8.94 -1.77 13.49
CA PHE A 5 7.76 -2.62 13.55
C PHE A 5 8.13 -4.06 13.18
N GLN A 6 7.93 -4.97 14.11
CA GLN A 6 8.11 -6.41 13.96
C GLN A 6 6.75 -7.09 13.92
N ARG A 7 6.43 -7.73 12.79
CA ARG A 7 5.16 -8.46 12.63
C ARG A 7 5.12 -9.69 13.53
N ALA A 8 3.98 -9.95 14.16
CA ALA A 8 3.74 -11.20 14.87
C ALA A 8 3.48 -12.33 13.86
N TYR A 9 4.25 -13.43 14.01
CA TYR A 9 4.02 -14.65 13.24
C TYR A 9 4.58 -15.87 14.01
N PRO A 10 3.72 -16.77 14.46
CA PRO A 10 2.25 -16.69 14.52
C PRO A 10 1.77 -15.55 15.41
N PRO A 11 0.54 -15.06 15.23
CA PRO A 11 -0.03 -14.01 16.07
C PRO A 11 -0.36 -14.59 17.47
N ALA A 12 0.63 -14.59 18.35
CA ALA A 12 0.41 -14.95 19.75
C ALA A 12 -0.25 -13.77 20.48
N ILE A 13 -1.21 -14.06 21.37
CA ILE A 13 -1.84 -13.01 22.21
C ILE A 13 -0.78 -12.53 23.21
N PRO A 14 -0.48 -11.22 23.28
CA PRO A 14 0.47 -10.69 24.24
C PRO A 14 -0.12 -10.76 25.66
N GLU A 15 0.74 -10.65 26.67
CA GLU A 15 0.31 -10.44 28.05
C GLU A 15 -0.50 -9.13 28.14
N ALA A 16 -1.47 -9.09 29.08
CA ALA A 16 -2.28 -7.90 29.32
C ALA A 16 -1.39 -6.71 29.73
N GLY A 17 -1.65 -5.55 29.15
CA GLY A 17 -0.90 -4.33 29.45
C GLY A 17 -1.07 -3.26 28.41
N PRO A 18 -0.36 -2.11 28.55
CA PRO A 18 -0.40 -1.05 27.56
C PRO A 18 0.12 -1.51 26.20
N ALA A 19 -0.61 -1.12 25.14
CA ALA A 19 -0.29 -1.44 23.74
C ALA A 19 -0.52 -0.22 22.84
N TYR A 20 0.11 -0.21 21.67
CA TYR A 20 -0.30 0.67 20.59
C TYR A 20 -1.54 0.09 19.92
N TRP A 21 -2.58 0.91 19.80
CA TRP A 21 -3.84 0.52 19.19
C TRP A 21 -4.00 1.15 17.81
N PHE A 22 -4.49 0.33 16.89
CA PHE A 22 -4.81 0.68 15.51
C PHE A 22 -6.31 0.44 15.26
N PRO A 23 -7.21 1.28 15.84
CA PRO A 23 -8.64 1.13 15.65
C PRO A 23 -9.05 1.73 14.31
N PHE A 24 -9.60 0.89 13.43
CA PHE A 24 -10.10 1.31 12.12
C PHE A 24 -11.61 1.47 12.14
N ARG A 25 -12.07 2.65 11.73
CA ARG A 25 -13.46 2.95 11.44
C ARG A 25 -13.64 2.96 9.92
N GLY A 26 -14.03 1.84 9.34
CA GLY A 26 -13.98 1.63 7.90
C GLY A 26 -12.55 1.67 7.37
N ASN A 27 -12.22 2.69 6.56
CA ASN A 27 -10.86 2.87 6.00
C ASN A 27 -10.05 3.98 6.71
N GLU A 28 -10.56 4.50 7.82
CA GLU A 28 -9.92 5.55 8.58
C GLU A 28 -9.33 5.00 9.89
N LEU A 29 -8.07 5.29 10.16
CA LEU A 29 -7.44 5.01 11.45
C LEU A 29 -7.81 6.09 12.46
N ILE A 30 -8.28 5.69 13.64
CA ILE A 30 -8.48 6.62 14.75
C ILE A 30 -7.15 6.83 15.46
N VAL A 31 -6.75 8.09 15.59
CA VAL A 31 -5.49 8.55 16.18
C VAL A 31 -5.74 9.61 17.24
N GLN A 32 -4.80 9.80 18.16
CA GLN A 32 -4.84 10.91 19.11
C GLN A 32 -4.26 12.17 18.50
N LYS A 33 -4.91 13.32 18.79
CA LYS A 33 -4.38 14.63 18.47
C LYS A 33 -3.99 15.34 19.78
N HIS A 34 -2.70 15.63 19.94
CA HIS A 34 -2.16 16.44 21.00
C HIS A 34 -1.63 17.75 20.41
N GLU A 35 -2.32 18.84 20.66
CA GLU A 35 -2.04 20.15 20.03
C GLU A 35 -1.99 20.01 18.51
N GLU A 36 -0.81 20.19 17.87
CA GLU A 36 -0.61 20.05 16.43
C GLU A 36 -0.02 18.69 16.02
N LYS A 37 0.24 17.78 16.98
CA LYS A 37 0.82 16.46 16.69
C LYS A 37 -0.21 15.37 16.65
N ILE A 38 -0.06 14.47 15.69
CA ILE A 38 -0.82 13.23 15.58
C ILE A 38 0.04 12.08 16.11
N GLY A 39 -0.57 11.21 16.92
CA GLY A 39 0.11 10.02 17.47
C GLY A 39 -0.82 8.81 17.53
N LEU A 40 -0.21 7.63 17.65
CA LEU A 40 -0.96 6.40 17.91
C LEU A 40 -1.57 6.45 19.31
N ILE A 41 -2.68 5.75 19.48
CA ILE A 41 -3.29 5.53 20.79
C ILE A 41 -2.41 4.51 21.53
N HIS A 42 -1.86 4.92 22.68
CA HIS A 42 -1.08 4.04 23.54
C HIS A 42 -1.79 3.93 24.89
N THR A 43 -2.44 2.80 25.15
CA THR A 43 -3.26 2.57 26.34
C THR A 43 -3.48 1.07 26.57
N ASP A 44 -4.08 0.71 27.72
CA ASP A 44 -4.61 -0.61 27.98
C ASP A 44 -6.02 -0.81 27.39
N GLU A 45 -6.62 -1.96 27.64
CA GLU A 45 -7.97 -2.29 27.16
C GLU A 45 -9.04 -1.35 27.74
N ALA A 46 -8.87 -0.85 28.95
CA ALA A 46 -9.84 0.06 29.58
C ALA A 46 -9.85 1.41 28.86
N GLY A 47 -8.69 1.93 28.46
CA GLY A 47 -8.58 3.19 27.76
C GLY A 47 -9.12 3.18 26.33
N ILE A 48 -9.12 2.01 25.65
CA ILE A 48 -9.70 1.87 24.29
C ILE A 48 -11.19 1.53 24.32
N ALA A 49 -11.74 1.08 25.45
CA ALA A 49 -13.12 0.60 25.58
C ALA A 49 -14.18 1.62 25.13
N ALA A 50 -13.91 2.93 25.22
CA ALA A 50 -14.80 3.99 24.74
C ALA A 50 -15.12 3.89 23.24
N LEU A 51 -14.26 3.24 22.43
CA LEU A 51 -14.49 2.99 21.01
C LEU A 51 -15.31 1.73 20.73
N GLN A 52 -15.60 0.90 21.74
CA GLN A 52 -16.28 -0.40 21.60
C GLN A 52 -15.60 -1.26 20.50
N PRO A 53 -14.28 -1.54 20.60
CA PRO A 53 -13.54 -2.24 19.59
C PRO A 53 -14.02 -3.69 19.45
N TYR A 54 -14.03 -4.20 18.23
CA TYR A 54 -14.31 -5.61 17.93
C TYR A 54 -13.27 -6.15 16.91
N ASP A 55 -13.27 -7.47 16.68
CA ASP A 55 -12.29 -8.13 15.82
C ASP A 55 -10.84 -7.75 16.18
N ILE A 56 -10.52 -7.81 17.49
CA ILE A 56 -9.22 -7.40 18.02
C ILE A 56 -8.16 -8.43 17.65
N LEU A 57 -7.05 -7.95 17.07
CA LEU A 57 -5.93 -8.77 16.58
C LEU A 57 -4.60 -8.23 17.11
N TYR A 58 -3.77 -9.12 17.64
CA TYR A 58 -2.36 -8.81 17.88
C TYR A 58 -1.59 -8.89 16.57
N ILE A 59 -0.93 -7.79 16.18
CA ILE A 59 -0.26 -7.69 14.86
C ILE A 59 1.27 -7.62 14.94
N GLY A 60 1.85 -7.49 16.14
CA GLY A 60 3.30 -7.39 16.32
C GLY A 60 3.71 -6.39 17.37
N THR A 61 4.92 -5.86 17.26
CA THR A 61 5.46 -4.89 18.21
C THR A 61 6.13 -3.69 17.51
N ILE A 62 6.09 -2.53 18.15
CA ILE A 62 6.95 -1.38 17.83
C ILE A 62 7.86 -1.15 19.04
N ASN A 63 9.18 -1.29 18.84
CA ASN A 63 10.16 -1.18 19.94
C ASN A 63 9.84 -2.07 21.17
N GLY A 64 9.32 -3.29 20.93
CA GLY A 64 8.93 -4.22 21.97
C GLY A 64 7.56 -3.96 22.59
N VAL A 65 6.88 -2.84 22.29
CA VAL A 65 5.52 -2.55 22.77
C VAL A 65 4.52 -3.25 21.84
N PRO A 66 3.54 -4.02 22.40
CA PRO A 66 2.52 -4.69 21.61
C PRO A 66 1.70 -3.73 20.74
N CYS A 67 1.29 -4.23 19.57
CA CYS A 67 0.45 -3.53 18.61
C CYS A 67 -0.85 -4.31 18.41
N MET A 68 -1.99 -3.68 18.65
CA MET A 68 -3.32 -4.25 18.56
C MET A 68 -4.11 -3.55 17.47
N ALA A 69 -4.55 -4.29 16.45
CA ALA A 69 -5.48 -3.79 15.44
C ALA A 69 -6.92 -4.18 15.80
N CYS A 70 -7.88 -3.31 15.53
CA CYS A 70 -9.28 -3.60 15.77
C CYS A 70 -10.20 -2.81 14.85
N GLU A 71 -11.41 -3.30 14.69
CA GLU A 71 -12.51 -2.60 14.02
C GLU A 71 -13.29 -1.75 15.03
N VAL A 72 -13.81 -0.64 14.53
CA VAL A 72 -14.75 0.25 15.23
C VAL A 72 -15.93 0.51 14.31
N SER A 73 -17.17 0.47 14.85
CA SER A 73 -18.36 0.77 14.06
C SER A 73 -18.28 2.18 13.45
N VAL A 74 -18.74 2.34 12.22
CA VAL A 74 -18.82 3.66 11.57
C VAL A 74 -19.77 4.61 12.30
N GLU A 75 -20.72 4.08 13.06
CA GLU A 75 -21.68 4.83 13.86
C GLU A 75 -21.11 5.27 15.23
N GLN A 76 -19.99 4.64 15.65
CA GLN A 76 -19.37 4.97 16.93
C GLN A 76 -18.75 6.38 16.88
N PRO A 77 -19.12 7.30 17.78
CA PRO A 77 -18.53 8.62 17.82
C PRO A 77 -17.05 8.56 18.20
N VAL A 78 -16.24 9.38 17.56
CA VAL A 78 -14.82 9.51 17.89
C VAL A 78 -14.69 10.41 19.12
N PRO A 79 -14.03 9.98 20.20
CA PRO A 79 -13.86 10.77 21.43
C PRO A 79 -13.20 12.13 21.17
N GLN A 80 -13.48 13.09 22.05
CA GLN A 80 -12.83 14.40 22.00
C GLN A 80 -11.30 14.25 22.10
N GLY A 81 -10.56 14.99 21.27
CA GLY A 81 -9.10 14.90 21.18
C GLY A 81 -8.59 13.79 20.26
N TRP A 82 -9.48 12.94 19.74
CA TRP A 82 -9.14 11.92 18.77
C TRP A 82 -9.64 12.31 17.36
N ARG A 83 -9.07 11.71 16.31
CA ARG A 83 -9.43 11.96 14.91
C ARG A 83 -9.45 10.64 14.14
N ALA A 84 -10.42 10.48 13.24
CA ALA A 84 -10.40 9.43 12.24
C ALA A 84 -9.82 10.02 10.94
N LEU A 85 -8.73 9.45 10.45
CA LEU A 85 -8.00 9.94 9.29
C LEU A 85 -7.61 8.78 8.37
N SER A 86 -7.65 9.03 7.06
CA SER A 86 -7.15 8.06 6.09
C SER A 86 -5.64 7.86 6.23
N LEU A 87 -5.14 6.67 5.89
CA LEU A 87 -3.70 6.42 5.88
C LEU A 87 -2.94 7.38 4.95
N ARG A 88 -3.57 7.84 3.85
CA ARG A 88 -2.96 8.85 2.97
C ARG A 88 -2.73 10.18 3.68
N ALA A 89 -3.68 10.61 4.50
CA ALA A 89 -3.56 11.84 5.29
C ALA A 89 -2.55 11.71 6.44
N LEU A 90 -2.34 10.50 6.95
CA LEU A 90 -1.40 10.23 8.05
C LEU A 90 0.06 10.11 7.61
N TYR A 91 0.32 10.06 6.30
CA TYR A 91 1.70 10.01 5.81
C TYR A 91 2.49 11.25 6.20
N GLY A 92 3.67 11.03 6.78
CA GLY A 92 4.53 12.10 7.30
C GLY A 92 4.06 12.72 8.62
N GLN A 93 2.88 12.33 9.14
CA GLN A 93 2.41 12.71 10.47
C GLN A 93 2.73 11.64 11.53
N LEU A 94 2.78 10.37 11.12
CA LEU A 94 3.29 9.26 11.92
C LEU A 94 4.75 8.98 11.53
N ASP A 95 5.53 8.43 12.46
CA ASP A 95 6.85 7.90 12.13
C ASP A 95 6.73 6.65 11.23
N ASP A 96 7.84 6.25 10.60
CA ASP A 96 7.86 5.15 9.63
C ASP A 96 7.38 3.81 10.22
N SER A 97 7.65 3.57 11.50
CA SER A 97 7.26 2.33 12.20
C SER A 97 5.77 2.30 12.46
N ALA A 98 5.23 3.39 12.99
CA ALA A 98 3.80 3.57 13.22
C ALA A 98 3.01 3.51 11.90
N TYR A 99 3.50 4.17 10.85
CA TYR A 99 2.87 4.15 9.53
C TYR A 99 2.88 2.75 8.90
N SER A 100 4.02 2.04 8.99
CA SER A 100 4.14 0.65 8.52
C SER A 100 3.20 -0.31 9.25
N ALA A 101 3.10 -0.18 10.58
CA ALA A 101 2.17 -0.97 11.38
C ALA A 101 0.71 -0.66 11.05
N ALA A 102 0.36 0.61 10.84
CA ALA A 102 -0.98 1.04 10.43
C ALA A 102 -1.37 0.46 9.05
N GLY A 103 -0.45 0.47 8.10
CA GLY A 103 -0.65 -0.15 6.78
C GLY A 103 -0.88 -1.65 6.88
N TYR A 104 -0.08 -2.35 7.68
CA TYR A 104 -0.24 -3.78 7.93
C TYR A 104 -1.58 -4.08 8.62
N ALA A 105 -1.93 -3.33 9.69
CA ALA A 105 -3.22 -3.45 10.37
C ALA A 105 -4.41 -3.31 9.42
N SER A 106 -4.37 -2.29 8.55
CA SER A 106 -5.40 -2.05 7.54
C SER A 106 -5.59 -3.26 6.61
N GLN A 107 -4.48 -3.85 6.10
CA GLN A 107 -4.53 -4.98 5.20
C GLN A 107 -5.05 -6.25 5.88
N ILE A 108 -4.63 -6.54 7.12
CA ILE A 108 -5.09 -7.70 7.88
C ILE A 108 -6.58 -7.57 8.23
N LEU A 109 -7.03 -6.40 8.70
CA LEU A 109 -8.45 -6.17 8.99
C LEU A 109 -9.31 -6.23 7.71
N HIS A 110 -8.82 -5.70 6.59
CA HIS A 110 -9.48 -5.85 5.30
C HIS A 110 -9.67 -7.32 4.91
N TRP A 111 -8.63 -8.14 5.03
CA TRP A 111 -8.72 -9.58 4.79
C TRP A 111 -9.70 -10.24 5.78
N GLN A 112 -9.66 -9.89 7.06
CA GLN A 112 -10.56 -10.45 8.07
C GLN A 112 -12.03 -10.22 7.73
N ARG A 113 -12.39 -9.00 7.29
CA ARG A 113 -13.75 -8.67 6.84
C ARG A 113 -14.20 -9.51 5.65
N ASN A 114 -13.30 -9.70 4.68
CA ASN A 114 -13.61 -10.34 3.40
C ASN A 114 -13.46 -11.88 3.41
N SER A 115 -12.90 -12.45 4.49
CA SER A 115 -12.68 -13.90 4.62
C SER A 115 -13.66 -14.61 5.55
N ARG A 116 -14.83 -14.02 5.80
CA ARG A 116 -15.86 -14.63 6.68
C ARG A 116 -16.53 -15.86 6.05
N PHE A 117 -16.63 -15.91 4.73
CA PHE A 117 -17.23 -16.99 3.97
C PHE A 117 -16.21 -17.61 3.01
N CYS A 118 -16.38 -18.90 2.77
CA CYS A 118 -15.54 -19.66 1.85
C CYS A 118 -15.83 -19.28 0.40
N PRO A 119 -14.84 -18.85 -0.41
CA PRO A 119 -15.06 -18.51 -1.81
C PRO A 119 -15.36 -19.73 -2.70
N ALA A 120 -15.03 -20.96 -2.23
CA ALA A 120 -15.26 -22.17 -3.00
C ALA A 120 -16.65 -22.77 -2.83
N CYS A 121 -17.26 -22.66 -1.63
CA CYS A 121 -18.57 -23.32 -1.36
C CYS A 121 -19.58 -22.44 -0.64
N GLY A 122 -19.25 -21.19 -0.30
CA GLY A 122 -20.14 -20.24 0.38
C GLY A 122 -20.35 -20.47 1.87
N ALA A 123 -19.85 -21.59 2.44
CA ALA A 123 -20.01 -21.88 3.87
C ALA A 123 -19.20 -20.90 4.74
N PRO A 124 -19.57 -20.69 6.00
CA PRO A 124 -18.76 -19.88 6.91
C PRO A 124 -17.36 -20.46 7.07
N ASN A 125 -16.36 -19.59 7.10
CA ASN A 125 -15.01 -19.97 7.51
C ASN A 125 -14.91 -20.02 9.05
N GLY A 126 -14.06 -20.88 9.57
CA GLY A 126 -13.77 -21.00 10.98
C GLY A 126 -13.02 -19.78 11.54
N SER A 127 -12.70 -19.86 12.83
CA SER A 127 -11.89 -18.86 13.50
C SER A 127 -10.50 -18.73 12.85
N LEU A 128 -9.84 -17.61 13.13
CA LEU A 128 -8.47 -17.36 12.71
C LEU A 128 -7.54 -18.43 13.28
N GLY A 129 -6.75 -19.08 12.42
CA GLY A 129 -5.72 -20.03 12.80
C GLY A 129 -4.43 -19.33 13.24
N ILE A 130 -3.45 -20.14 13.64
CA ILE A 130 -2.18 -19.62 14.17
C ILE A 130 -1.27 -18.96 13.12
N SER A 131 -1.53 -19.20 11.84
CA SER A 131 -0.69 -18.72 10.72
C SER A 131 -1.42 -17.74 9.81
N TRP A 132 -2.30 -16.90 10.31
CA TRP A 132 -3.14 -16.04 9.48
C TRP A 132 -3.89 -16.85 8.40
N GLU A 133 -4.44 -18.04 8.77
CA GLU A 133 -5.32 -18.80 7.88
C GLU A 133 -6.73 -18.87 8.44
N ARG A 134 -7.69 -19.02 7.53
CA ARG A 134 -9.05 -19.43 7.84
C ARG A 134 -9.40 -20.71 7.07
N ARG A 135 -9.91 -21.69 7.79
CA ARG A 135 -10.35 -22.98 7.21
C ARG A 135 -11.86 -22.99 7.05
N CYS A 136 -12.30 -23.43 5.89
CA CYS A 136 -13.72 -23.64 5.66
C CYS A 136 -14.27 -24.69 6.63
N THR A 137 -15.46 -24.47 7.17
CA THR A 137 -16.13 -25.42 8.07
C THR A 137 -16.76 -26.59 7.33
N LEU A 138 -16.90 -26.53 6.00
CA LEU A 138 -17.60 -27.53 5.19
C LEU A 138 -16.70 -28.23 4.16
N CYS A 139 -15.75 -27.54 3.53
CA CYS A 139 -14.85 -28.10 2.53
C CYS A 139 -13.38 -27.97 2.94
N SER A 140 -12.45 -28.45 2.11
CA SER A 140 -11.01 -28.42 2.40
C SER A 140 -10.31 -27.08 2.11
N TYR A 141 -11.05 -26.02 1.72
CA TYR A 141 -10.47 -24.72 1.40
C TYR A 141 -9.80 -24.09 2.61
N ILE A 142 -8.62 -23.54 2.38
CA ILE A 142 -7.88 -22.74 3.35
C ILE A 142 -7.52 -21.41 2.69
N GLY A 143 -7.97 -20.31 3.29
CA GLY A 143 -7.70 -18.95 2.82
C GLY A 143 -6.62 -18.26 3.66
N TYR A 144 -5.74 -17.51 3.00
CA TYR A 144 -4.70 -16.67 3.59
C TYR A 144 -4.90 -15.21 3.19
N PRO A 145 -4.30 -14.24 3.92
CA PRO A 145 -4.27 -12.85 3.47
C PRO A 145 -3.67 -12.74 2.07
N SER A 146 -4.47 -12.24 1.14
CA SER A 146 -4.03 -12.05 -0.25
C SER A 146 -3.40 -10.68 -0.43
N VAL A 147 -2.33 -10.63 -1.22
CA VAL A 147 -1.67 -9.41 -1.68
C VAL A 147 -1.73 -9.39 -3.20
N ILE A 148 -2.19 -8.28 -3.77
CA ILE A 148 -2.36 -8.13 -5.22
C ILE A 148 -1.11 -7.42 -5.76
N PRO A 149 -0.27 -8.09 -6.57
CA PRO A 149 0.91 -7.46 -7.16
C PRO A 149 0.52 -6.53 -8.30
N ALA A 150 1.17 -5.36 -8.36
CA ALA A 150 1.08 -4.41 -9.46
C ALA A 150 2.47 -3.85 -9.75
N VAL A 151 2.80 -3.67 -11.02
CA VAL A 151 4.07 -3.08 -11.43
C VAL A 151 3.95 -1.56 -11.52
N LEU A 152 5.07 -0.88 -11.24
CA LEU A 152 5.30 0.55 -11.52
C LEU A 152 6.45 0.63 -12.49
N ILE A 153 6.29 1.32 -13.61
CA ILE A 153 7.22 1.25 -14.73
C ILE A 153 7.73 2.65 -15.07
N LEU A 154 8.98 2.92 -14.72
CA LEU A 154 9.69 4.12 -15.14
C LEU A 154 10.39 3.82 -16.47
N VAL A 155 9.84 4.33 -17.58
CA VAL A 155 10.48 4.25 -18.88
C VAL A 155 11.27 5.52 -19.15
N TYR A 156 12.55 5.36 -19.50
CA TYR A 156 13.42 6.50 -19.80
C TYR A 156 14.04 6.43 -21.20
N ASN A 157 14.32 7.60 -21.78
CA ASN A 157 15.02 7.77 -23.05
C ASN A 157 16.02 8.93 -22.90
N GLY A 158 17.29 8.60 -22.63
CA GLY A 158 18.33 9.59 -22.35
C GLY A 158 18.00 10.43 -21.10
N ASP A 159 17.80 11.73 -21.28
CA ASP A 159 17.46 12.70 -20.22
C ASP A 159 15.94 12.95 -20.08
N GLN A 160 15.12 12.09 -20.67
CA GLN A 160 13.65 12.15 -20.61
C GLN A 160 13.08 10.89 -19.95
N ILE A 161 11.95 11.06 -19.24
CA ILE A 161 11.10 9.96 -18.79
C ILE A 161 9.73 10.06 -19.42
N LEU A 162 9.11 8.90 -19.62
CA LEU A 162 7.71 8.80 -19.97
C LEU A 162 6.86 8.96 -18.72
N LEU A 163 5.92 9.89 -18.77
CA LEU A 163 4.87 10.05 -17.75
C LEU A 163 3.52 10.08 -18.44
N ALA A 164 2.53 9.53 -17.75
CA ALA A 164 1.14 9.46 -18.21
C ALA A 164 0.20 10.14 -17.22
N HIS A 165 -0.93 10.60 -17.75
CA HIS A 165 -2.02 11.23 -17.02
C HIS A 165 -3.28 10.36 -17.14
N GLN A 166 -3.90 10.04 -15.99
CA GLN A 166 -5.16 9.30 -15.94
C GLN A 166 -6.34 10.23 -15.65
N PRO A 167 -7.55 9.91 -16.15
CA PRO A 167 -8.77 10.64 -15.83
C PRO A 167 -8.96 10.83 -14.33
N GLY A 168 -9.29 12.04 -13.90
CA GLY A 168 -9.52 12.36 -12.50
C GLY A 168 -8.29 12.68 -11.65
N TRP A 169 -7.09 12.64 -12.20
CA TRP A 169 -5.85 12.97 -11.47
C TRP A 169 -5.55 14.48 -11.37
N GLY A 170 -6.39 15.33 -11.93
CA GLY A 170 -6.18 16.78 -11.96
C GLY A 170 -5.07 17.14 -12.95
N LYS A 171 -3.92 17.68 -12.48
CA LYS A 171 -2.77 18.01 -13.32
C LYS A 171 -1.58 17.06 -13.13
N ARG A 172 -1.77 15.99 -12.36
CA ARG A 172 -0.67 15.09 -11.99
C ARG A 172 -0.39 14.06 -13.06
N TYR A 173 0.89 13.88 -13.35
CA TYR A 173 1.41 12.79 -14.16
C TYR A 173 2.17 11.80 -13.29
N SER A 174 2.19 10.55 -13.67
CA SER A 174 2.94 9.49 -13.01
C SER A 174 3.60 8.56 -14.03
N ILE A 175 4.45 7.67 -13.54
CA ILE A 175 4.93 6.52 -14.33
C ILE A 175 3.78 5.54 -14.54
N LEU A 176 3.90 4.68 -15.56
CA LEU A 176 2.92 3.66 -15.90
C LEU A 176 2.76 2.64 -14.77
N ALA A 177 1.60 1.99 -14.69
CA ALA A 177 1.30 1.03 -13.65
C ALA A 177 0.21 0.06 -14.08
N GLY A 178 0.42 -1.24 -13.86
CA GLY A 178 -0.58 -2.24 -14.17
C GLY A 178 -0.56 -3.43 -13.23
N PHE A 179 -1.62 -4.24 -13.29
CA PHE A 179 -1.75 -5.44 -12.48
C PHE A 179 -1.14 -6.65 -13.18
N VAL A 180 -0.50 -7.50 -12.37
CA VAL A 180 0.01 -8.79 -12.85
C VAL A 180 -1.16 -9.74 -13.11
N GLU A 181 -1.17 -10.34 -14.31
CA GLU A 181 -2.18 -11.31 -14.71
C GLU A 181 -1.77 -12.76 -14.36
N PRO A 182 -2.75 -13.68 -14.24
CA PRO A 182 -2.45 -15.09 -13.98
C PRO A 182 -1.54 -15.72 -15.05
N GLY A 183 -0.43 -16.31 -14.62
CA GLY A 183 0.54 -16.96 -15.50
C GLY A 183 1.66 -16.07 -16.00
N GLU A 184 1.63 -14.79 -15.69
CA GLU A 184 2.58 -13.77 -16.11
C GLU A 184 3.74 -13.61 -15.12
N THR A 185 4.95 -13.42 -15.60
CA THR A 185 6.07 -12.93 -14.78
C THR A 185 5.98 -11.40 -14.64
N LEU A 186 6.69 -10.84 -13.64
CA LEU A 186 6.71 -9.39 -13.45
C LEU A 186 7.29 -8.65 -14.66
N GLU A 187 8.31 -9.21 -15.30
CA GLU A 187 8.97 -8.64 -16.49
C GLU A 187 8.08 -8.73 -17.73
N GLU A 188 7.25 -9.76 -17.87
CA GLU A 188 6.22 -9.86 -18.91
C GLU A 188 5.14 -8.82 -18.70
N CYS A 189 4.62 -8.67 -17.48
CA CYS A 189 3.68 -7.64 -17.09
C CYS A 189 4.20 -6.23 -17.45
N VAL A 190 5.45 -5.93 -17.11
CA VAL A 190 6.07 -4.63 -17.43
C VAL A 190 6.06 -4.36 -18.94
N ARG A 191 6.36 -5.36 -19.79
CA ARG A 191 6.35 -5.18 -21.24
C ARG A 191 4.93 -5.06 -21.81
N ARG A 192 4.00 -5.89 -21.32
CA ARG A 192 2.60 -5.87 -21.74
C ARG A 192 1.96 -4.51 -21.43
N GLU A 193 2.05 -4.04 -20.19
CA GLU A 193 1.47 -2.76 -19.77
C GLU A 193 2.02 -1.57 -20.58
N VAL A 194 3.34 -1.54 -20.83
CA VAL A 194 3.92 -0.48 -21.67
C VAL A 194 3.41 -0.56 -23.11
N ALA A 195 3.26 -1.76 -23.67
CA ALA A 195 2.75 -1.93 -25.03
C ALA A 195 1.24 -1.56 -25.13
N GLU A 196 0.44 -1.95 -24.12
CA GLU A 196 -1.00 -1.68 -24.08
C GLU A 196 -1.30 -0.22 -23.78
N GLU A 197 -0.69 0.37 -22.74
CA GLU A 197 -0.99 1.74 -22.34
C GLU A 197 -0.47 2.79 -23.31
N VAL A 198 0.71 2.59 -23.95
CA VAL A 198 1.38 3.63 -24.72
C VAL A 198 1.98 3.19 -26.07
N GLY A 199 1.90 1.91 -26.47
CA GLY A 199 2.24 1.42 -27.81
C GLY A 199 3.74 1.35 -28.14
N ILE A 200 4.64 1.42 -27.15
CA ILE A 200 6.10 1.41 -27.37
C ILE A 200 6.75 0.10 -26.91
N GLU A 201 7.96 -0.16 -27.41
CA GLU A 201 8.81 -1.26 -26.97
C GLU A 201 9.91 -0.78 -26.01
N ILE A 202 10.25 -1.64 -25.06
CA ILE A 202 11.25 -1.36 -24.02
C ILE A 202 12.30 -2.48 -23.91
N THR A 203 13.44 -2.13 -23.34
CA THR A 203 14.53 -3.06 -23.02
C THR A 203 15.14 -2.74 -21.65
N ASP A 204 16.08 -3.56 -21.19
CA ASP A 204 16.83 -3.35 -19.94
C ASP A 204 15.93 -3.21 -18.72
N VAL A 205 14.87 -4.04 -18.64
CA VAL A 205 13.94 -4.06 -17.51
C VAL A 205 14.69 -4.44 -16.22
N THR A 206 14.70 -3.54 -15.24
CA THR A 206 15.48 -3.70 -14.00
C THR A 206 14.60 -3.40 -12.78
N TYR A 207 14.61 -4.30 -11.79
CA TYR A 207 13.92 -4.12 -10.51
C TYR A 207 14.53 -2.98 -9.69
N MET A 208 13.68 -2.09 -9.17
CA MET A 208 14.08 -0.89 -8.45
C MET A 208 13.63 -0.81 -6.99
N GLY A 209 12.80 -1.76 -6.55
CA GLY A 209 12.26 -1.83 -5.20
C GLY A 209 10.77 -2.15 -5.17
N SER A 210 10.23 -2.32 -3.97
CA SER A 210 8.80 -2.58 -3.79
C SER A 210 8.25 -1.82 -2.60
N GLN A 211 6.93 -1.63 -2.58
CA GLN A 211 6.21 -0.94 -1.52
C GLN A 211 4.88 -1.65 -1.23
N SER A 212 4.64 -1.98 0.05
CA SER A 212 3.30 -2.34 0.49
C SER A 212 2.37 -1.13 0.30
N TRP A 213 1.25 -1.34 -0.38
CA TRP A 213 0.29 -0.29 -0.70
C TRP A 213 -1.09 -0.66 -0.16
N PRO A 214 -1.42 -0.24 1.09
CA PRO A 214 -2.62 -0.67 1.81
C PRO A 214 -3.91 0.03 1.34
N PHE A 215 -4.13 0.03 0.00
CA PHE A 215 -5.27 0.67 -0.65
C PHE A 215 -5.88 -0.23 -1.75
N PRO A 216 -6.57 -1.34 -1.42
CA PRO A 216 -6.65 -1.94 -0.09
C PRO A 216 -5.51 -2.93 0.25
N THR A 217 -4.99 -3.74 -0.69
CA THR A 217 -4.08 -4.87 -0.43
C THR A 217 -3.02 -5.06 -1.50
N GLN A 218 -2.50 -3.98 -2.07
CA GLN A 218 -1.54 -4.06 -3.17
C GLN A 218 -0.09 -4.16 -2.67
N LEU A 219 0.73 -4.82 -3.50
CA LEU A 219 2.19 -4.73 -3.47
C LEU A 219 2.65 -4.06 -4.77
N MET A 220 3.12 -2.83 -4.66
CA MET A 220 3.71 -2.14 -5.80
C MET A 220 5.14 -2.61 -6.02
N VAL A 221 5.47 -3.07 -7.23
CA VAL A 221 6.80 -3.57 -7.61
C VAL A 221 7.36 -2.64 -8.68
N GLY A 222 8.37 -1.87 -8.32
CA GLY A 222 8.94 -0.83 -9.16
C GLY A 222 10.02 -1.37 -10.10
N PHE A 223 9.91 -1.01 -11.37
CA PHE A 223 10.88 -1.27 -12.41
C PHE A 223 11.29 0.02 -13.12
N GLN A 224 12.51 0.03 -13.64
CA GLN A 224 12.91 0.94 -14.70
C GLN A 224 13.17 0.15 -15.98
N ALA A 225 12.93 0.79 -17.13
CA ALA A 225 13.20 0.21 -18.43
C ALA A 225 13.65 1.30 -19.41
N ARG A 226 14.48 0.94 -20.39
CA ARG A 226 14.92 1.85 -21.42
C ARG A 226 13.99 1.75 -22.63
N TYR A 227 13.58 2.89 -23.18
CA TYR A 227 12.87 2.95 -24.46
C TYR A 227 13.71 2.29 -25.56
N LEU A 228 13.09 1.45 -26.38
CA LEU A 228 13.71 0.78 -27.50
C LEU A 228 13.23 1.35 -28.85
N SER A 229 11.91 1.33 -29.07
CA SER A 229 11.30 1.73 -30.36
C SER A 229 9.81 1.99 -30.22
N GLY A 230 9.19 2.53 -31.29
CA GLY A 230 7.75 2.80 -31.37
C GLY A 230 7.41 4.27 -31.22
N GLU A 231 6.18 4.64 -31.61
CA GLU A 231 5.60 5.96 -31.39
C GLU A 231 4.61 5.88 -30.23
N LEU A 232 4.47 6.99 -29.46
CA LEU A 232 3.52 7.03 -28.36
C LEU A 232 2.08 7.06 -28.88
N HIS A 233 1.32 6.06 -28.49
CA HIS A 233 -0.11 5.93 -28.76
C HIS A 233 -0.85 5.61 -27.45
N PRO A 234 -1.16 6.65 -26.62
CA PRO A 234 -1.87 6.43 -25.36
C PRO A 234 -3.22 5.76 -25.58
N ASP A 235 -3.51 4.71 -24.81
CA ASP A 235 -4.85 4.10 -24.78
C ASP A 235 -5.84 5.06 -24.14
N GLN A 236 -6.69 5.66 -24.95
CA GLN A 236 -7.69 6.65 -24.54
C GLN A 236 -8.77 6.09 -23.59
N GLN A 237 -8.78 4.79 -23.31
CA GLN A 237 -9.68 4.19 -22.32
C GLN A 237 -9.13 4.34 -20.92
N GLU A 238 -7.80 4.36 -20.76
CA GLU A 238 -7.12 4.41 -19.47
C GLU A 238 -6.35 5.71 -19.23
N LEU A 239 -5.83 6.33 -20.29
CA LEU A 239 -4.97 7.51 -20.23
C LEU A 239 -5.55 8.68 -21.03
N ASP A 240 -5.59 9.87 -20.41
CA ASP A 240 -5.92 11.11 -21.13
C ASP A 240 -4.73 11.61 -21.95
N ASP A 241 -3.50 11.36 -21.49
CA ASP A 241 -2.26 11.83 -22.10
C ASP A 241 -1.04 11.00 -21.66
N ALA A 242 -0.05 10.89 -22.54
CA ALA A 242 1.28 10.36 -22.21
C ALA A 242 2.35 11.09 -23.04
N ALA A 243 3.41 11.54 -22.39
CA ALA A 243 4.45 12.31 -23.03
C ALA A 243 5.84 12.10 -22.41
N TRP A 244 6.87 12.44 -23.19
CA TRP A 244 8.25 12.48 -22.72
C TRP A 244 8.55 13.80 -22.02
N PHE A 245 9.02 13.72 -20.79
CA PHE A 245 9.38 14.89 -19.99
C PHE A 245 10.86 14.92 -19.68
N ARG A 246 11.49 16.06 -19.92
CA ARG A 246 12.89 16.29 -19.54
C ARG A 246 13.00 16.49 -18.02
N VAL A 247 14.16 16.16 -17.48
CA VAL A 247 14.45 16.26 -16.03
C VAL A 247 14.31 17.69 -15.46
N ASP A 248 14.45 18.71 -16.32
CA ASP A 248 14.31 20.13 -15.98
C ASP A 248 12.89 20.69 -16.18
N ALA A 249 11.98 19.92 -16.75
CA ALA A 249 10.62 20.32 -17.11
C ALA A 249 9.56 19.28 -16.67
N LEU A 250 9.74 18.69 -15.48
CA LEU A 250 8.79 17.72 -14.97
C LEU A 250 7.45 18.39 -14.58
N PRO A 251 6.31 17.75 -14.87
CA PRO A 251 4.98 18.25 -14.50
C PRO A 251 4.70 18.09 -13.00
N GLU A 252 3.45 18.32 -12.58
CA GLU A 252 3.01 17.95 -11.24
C GLU A 252 3.07 16.45 -11.04
N LEU A 253 3.75 16.00 -10.01
CA LEU A 253 4.07 14.59 -9.74
C LEU A 253 3.26 14.04 -8.56
N PRO A 254 3.17 12.69 -8.39
CA PRO A 254 2.53 12.07 -7.25
C PRO A 254 3.12 12.53 -5.92
N PRO A 255 2.37 12.40 -4.80
CA PRO A 255 2.87 12.76 -3.47
C PRO A 255 4.09 11.91 -3.08
N PRO A 256 4.96 12.43 -2.19
CA PRO A 256 6.20 11.76 -1.77
C PRO A 256 6.03 10.37 -1.15
N LEU A 257 4.82 10.03 -0.70
CA LEU A 257 4.45 8.72 -0.16
C LEU A 257 4.73 7.58 -1.15
N SER A 258 4.42 7.79 -2.44
CA SER A 258 4.36 6.71 -3.43
C SER A 258 5.74 6.28 -3.92
N LEU A 259 5.93 4.98 -4.15
CA LEU A 259 7.11 4.44 -4.80
C LEU A 259 7.31 5.05 -6.19
N SER A 260 6.25 5.35 -6.94
CA SER A 260 6.33 6.04 -8.23
C SER A 260 7.09 7.37 -8.11
N ARG A 261 6.76 8.21 -7.11
CA ARG A 261 7.48 9.47 -6.87
C ARG A 261 8.94 9.23 -6.46
N GLN A 262 9.22 8.21 -5.67
CA GLN A 262 10.58 7.87 -5.25
C GLN A 262 11.43 7.43 -6.46
N LEU A 263 10.87 6.66 -7.38
CA LEU A 263 11.54 6.24 -8.62
C LEU A 263 11.82 7.43 -9.52
N ILE A 264 10.85 8.31 -9.75
CA ILE A 264 11.03 9.55 -10.52
C ILE A 264 12.15 10.41 -9.93
N ASN A 265 12.13 10.63 -8.61
CA ASN A 265 13.15 11.43 -7.93
C ASN A 265 14.55 10.81 -8.04
N ARG A 266 14.66 9.48 -7.92
CA ARG A 266 15.92 8.75 -8.04
C ARG A 266 16.49 8.88 -9.45
N TRP A 267 15.67 8.69 -10.48
CA TRP A 267 16.05 8.91 -11.88
C TRP A 267 16.47 10.37 -12.11
N ALA A 268 15.68 11.34 -11.69
CA ALA A 268 15.99 12.76 -11.88
C ALA A 268 17.33 13.16 -11.24
N ASN A 269 17.63 12.61 -10.07
CA ASN A 269 18.93 12.84 -9.40
C ASN A 269 20.09 12.20 -10.17
N SER A 270 19.93 10.97 -10.70
CA SER A 270 20.98 10.31 -11.49
C SER A 270 21.31 11.08 -12.76
N VAL A 271 20.30 11.58 -13.48
CA VAL A 271 20.51 12.43 -14.66
C VAL A 271 21.25 13.73 -14.30
N ARG A 272 20.82 14.42 -13.25
CA ARG A 272 21.44 15.69 -12.81
C ARG A 272 22.90 15.53 -12.35
N THR A 273 23.25 14.39 -11.77
CA THR A 273 24.61 14.10 -11.28
C THR A 273 25.49 13.42 -12.32
N GLY A 274 24.97 13.08 -13.49
CA GLY A 274 25.71 12.36 -14.55
C GLY A 274 26.06 10.92 -14.16
N GLN A 275 25.45 10.37 -13.12
CA GLN A 275 25.57 8.96 -12.76
C GLN A 275 24.76 8.13 -13.73
N LYS A 276 25.38 7.16 -14.42
CA LYS A 276 24.64 6.19 -15.23
C LYS A 276 23.76 5.35 -14.30
N SER A 277 22.45 5.38 -14.52
CA SER A 277 21.45 4.50 -13.90
C SER A 277 21.63 3.06 -14.33
#